data_4973fd3758fff7cd88204cb7bcf3f75f
#
_entry.id   4973fd3758fff7cd88204cb7bcf3f75f
#
_cell.length_a   1.000
_cell.length_b   1.000
_cell.length_c   1.000
_cell.angle_alpha   90.00
_cell.angle_beta   90.00
_cell.angle_gamma   90.00
#
_symmetry.space_group_name_H-M   'P 1'
#
loop_
_entity.id
_entity.type
_entity.pdbx_description
1 polymer ?
#
loop_
_entity_poly.entity_id
_entity_poly.type
_entity_poly.pdbx_seq_one_letter_code
_entity_poly.pdbx_strand_id
1 'polypeptide(L)'
;MQKPLLEIRSLSTHFFTEEGVIRAVEDVNFEIYPGEILSLVGESGCGKSVTGLSILRLIPSPPGTIVSGQILFDGRNLLDLEEREMEKVRGNDISMIFQEPMTSLNPVFTIGDQIMEAVLLHQKVDKGTARKKAIEMLDRVRIPSPETTIDSYPHQLSGGMRQRAMIAMALSCQPKLLIADEPTTALDVTIQAQVLHLLREIQRDMGMAVMLITHDLGVVTEIADRVAVMYAGRIMEYSPIQTLFQQVRNPYTKGLLDSIPSLEEKPRRLNVIPGQVPNPRDLPEGCTFHPRCYLSIEECKKKEPPLFQVNENHFSRCIRWKECC
;
A
#
# COMPACT_ATOMS: atom_id res chain seq x y z
N MET A 1 -5.34 11.44 -22.47
CA MET A 1 -4.92 11.06 -21.10
C MET A 1 -5.53 9.71 -20.77
N GLN A 2 -4.78 8.78 -20.21
CA GLN A 2 -5.30 7.48 -19.76
C GLN A 2 -6.23 7.71 -18.56
N LYS A 3 -7.36 6.97 -18.49
CA LYS A 3 -8.29 7.07 -17.37
C LYS A 3 -7.72 6.29 -16.17
N PRO A 4 -7.72 6.85 -14.94
CA PRO A 4 -7.29 6.11 -13.76
C PRO A 4 -8.19 4.89 -13.50
N LEU A 5 -7.58 3.80 -13.04
CA LEU A 5 -8.28 2.60 -12.56
C LEU A 5 -8.86 2.84 -11.16
N LEU A 6 -8.04 3.41 -10.27
CA LEU A 6 -8.45 3.85 -8.94
C LEU A 6 -8.17 5.35 -8.79
N GLU A 7 -9.13 6.09 -8.26
CA GLU A 7 -8.97 7.51 -7.93
C GLU A 7 -9.50 7.76 -6.53
N ILE A 8 -8.66 8.26 -5.66
CA ILE A 8 -8.98 8.66 -4.30
C ILE A 8 -9.10 10.17 -4.26
N ARG A 9 -10.27 10.67 -3.81
CA ARG A 9 -10.58 12.09 -3.71
C ARG A 9 -10.93 12.47 -2.28
N SER A 10 -10.10 13.29 -1.65
CA SER A 10 -10.29 13.85 -0.30
C SER A 10 -10.74 12.83 0.74
N LEU A 11 -10.13 11.62 0.69
CA LEU A 11 -10.48 10.53 1.59
C LEU A 11 -10.05 10.86 3.01
N SER A 12 -11.00 10.73 3.95
CA SER A 12 -10.71 10.85 5.39
C SER A 12 -11.33 9.68 6.14
N THR A 13 -10.51 9.03 6.98
CA THR A 13 -10.91 7.90 7.83
C THR A 13 -10.46 8.17 9.26
N HIS A 14 -11.43 8.20 10.16
CA HIS A 14 -11.23 8.50 11.58
C HIS A 14 -11.62 7.33 12.46
N PHE A 15 -11.02 7.24 13.65
CA PHE A 15 -11.40 6.28 14.70
C PHE A 15 -11.89 7.06 15.92
N PHE A 16 -13.12 6.79 16.31
CA PHE A 16 -13.79 7.43 17.46
C PHE A 16 -13.61 6.53 18.69
N THR A 17 -12.63 6.85 19.52
CA THR A 17 -12.30 6.12 20.75
C THR A 17 -12.73 6.87 21.97
N GLU A 18 -12.82 6.18 23.14
CA GLU A 18 -13.11 6.83 24.43
C GLU A 18 -12.09 7.93 24.79
N GLU A 19 -10.85 7.79 24.32
CA GLU A 19 -9.75 8.71 24.58
C GLU A 19 -9.65 9.86 23.55
N GLY A 20 -10.56 9.91 22.57
CA GLY A 20 -10.60 10.96 21.54
C GLY A 20 -10.64 10.43 20.11
N VAL A 21 -10.59 11.36 19.16
CA VAL A 21 -10.64 11.09 17.72
C VAL A 21 -9.24 10.94 17.15
N ILE A 22 -8.97 9.78 16.53
CA ILE A 22 -7.73 9.52 15.79
C ILE A 22 -8.00 9.77 14.32
N ARG A 23 -7.35 10.79 13.73
CA ARG A 23 -7.42 11.11 12.31
C ARG A 23 -6.36 10.32 11.55
N ALA A 24 -6.66 9.05 11.28
CA ALA A 24 -5.69 8.14 10.68
C ALA A 24 -5.42 8.43 9.20
N VAL A 25 -6.43 8.90 8.47
CA VAL A 25 -6.34 9.37 7.08
C VAL A 25 -7.11 10.68 6.98
N GLU A 26 -6.51 11.69 6.35
CA GLU A 26 -7.09 13.03 6.29
C GLU A 26 -6.77 13.70 4.95
N ASP A 27 -7.79 13.99 4.15
CA ASP A 27 -7.69 14.64 2.84
C ASP A 27 -6.66 13.97 1.91
N VAL A 28 -6.72 12.64 1.80
CA VAL A 28 -5.83 11.87 0.92
C VAL A 28 -6.35 11.90 -0.51
N ASN A 29 -5.46 12.24 -1.44
CA ASN A 29 -5.73 12.34 -2.87
C ASN A 29 -4.61 11.68 -3.67
N PHE A 30 -4.92 10.70 -4.50
CA PHE A 30 -4.02 10.10 -5.49
C PHE A 30 -4.79 9.25 -6.50
N GLU A 31 -4.10 8.87 -7.58
CA GLU A 31 -4.62 8.03 -8.66
C GLU A 31 -3.71 6.85 -8.92
N ILE A 32 -4.28 5.74 -9.36
CA ILE A 32 -3.54 4.56 -9.86
C ILE A 32 -4.06 4.24 -11.26
N TYR A 33 -3.14 4.08 -12.21
CA TYR A 33 -3.48 3.75 -13.59
C TYR A 33 -3.39 2.24 -13.86
N PRO A 34 -4.08 1.72 -14.89
CA PRO A 34 -3.95 0.31 -15.28
C PRO A 34 -2.50 -0.06 -15.56
N GLY A 35 -2.03 -1.17 -15.01
CA GLY A 35 -0.66 -1.67 -15.20
C GLY A 35 0.43 -0.88 -14.45
N GLU A 36 0.06 0.05 -13.57
CA GLU A 36 0.96 0.86 -12.78
C GLU A 36 1.26 0.23 -11.42
N ILE A 37 2.47 0.43 -10.91
CA ILE A 37 2.83 0.19 -9.51
C ILE A 37 2.96 1.55 -8.82
N LEU A 38 1.96 1.91 -8.01
CA LEU A 38 2.05 3.04 -7.08
C LEU A 38 2.51 2.56 -5.72
N SER A 39 3.60 3.13 -5.20
CA SER A 39 4.01 2.88 -3.82
C SER A 39 3.49 3.95 -2.87
N LEU A 40 2.86 3.54 -1.76
CA LEU A 40 2.49 4.39 -0.63
C LEU A 40 3.49 4.18 0.50
N VAL A 41 4.29 5.20 0.78
CA VAL A 41 5.42 5.10 1.72
C VAL A 41 5.32 6.10 2.87
N GLY A 42 5.98 5.82 3.99
CA GLY A 42 6.05 6.70 5.16
C GLY A 42 6.37 5.94 6.44
N GLU A 43 6.60 6.67 7.52
CA GLU A 43 6.88 6.09 8.84
C GLU A 43 5.72 5.21 9.34
N SER A 44 6.02 4.28 10.27
CA SER A 44 4.98 3.44 10.88
C SER A 44 3.88 4.28 11.55
N GLY A 45 2.62 3.86 11.42
CA GLY A 45 1.48 4.58 12.00
C GLY A 45 1.02 5.82 11.23
N CYS A 46 1.60 6.16 10.07
CA CYS A 46 1.19 7.35 9.30
C CYS A 46 -0.12 7.21 8.51
N GLY A 47 -0.80 6.04 8.52
CA GLY A 47 -2.11 5.84 7.89
C GLY A 47 -2.12 4.98 6.62
N LYS A 48 -0.99 4.41 6.17
CA LYS A 48 -0.87 3.63 4.93
C LYS A 48 -1.84 2.45 4.87
N SER A 49 -1.78 1.54 5.85
CA SER A 49 -2.65 0.36 5.93
C SER A 49 -4.12 0.75 6.06
N VAL A 50 -4.42 1.82 6.82
CA VAL A 50 -5.78 2.36 6.94
C VAL A 50 -6.29 2.85 5.58
N THR A 51 -5.44 3.46 4.75
CA THR A 51 -5.81 3.86 3.38
C THR A 51 -6.18 2.63 2.53
N GLY A 52 -5.36 1.56 2.56
CA GLY A 52 -5.66 0.31 1.86
C GLY A 52 -6.97 -0.35 2.32
N LEU A 53 -7.18 -0.45 3.64
CA LEU A 53 -8.40 -0.99 4.24
C LEU A 53 -9.63 -0.13 3.91
N SER A 54 -9.48 1.19 3.82
CA SER A 54 -10.58 2.09 3.45
C SER A 54 -11.04 1.85 2.02
N ILE A 55 -10.12 1.57 1.07
CA ILE A 55 -10.47 1.24 -0.32
C ILE A 55 -11.39 0.03 -0.38
N LEU A 56 -11.11 -1.00 0.42
CA LEU A 56 -11.91 -2.22 0.50
C LEU A 56 -13.07 -2.14 1.49
N ARG A 57 -13.28 -1.00 2.18
CA ARG A 57 -14.27 -0.84 3.24
C ARG A 57 -14.13 -1.93 4.33
N LEU A 58 -12.88 -2.24 4.70
CA LEU A 58 -12.53 -3.22 5.75
C LEU A 58 -12.17 -2.56 7.09
N ILE A 59 -12.43 -1.27 7.24
CA ILE A 59 -12.24 -0.55 8.50
C ILE A 59 -13.26 -1.07 9.53
N PRO A 60 -12.80 -1.59 10.69
CA PRO A 60 -13.70 -2.04 11.76
C PRO A 60 -14.59 -0.88 12.25
N SER A 61 -15.89 -1.04 12.16
CA SER A 61 -16.83 -0.02 12.59
C SER A 61 -17.81 -0.62 13.63
N PRO A 62 -17.89 -0.14 14.89
CA PRO A 62 -17.01 0.85 15.50
C PRO A 62 -15.59 0.31 15.78
N PRO A 63 -14.55 1.12 16.07
CA PRO A 63 -14.56 2.57 16.23
C PRO A 63 -14.25 3.37 14.97
N GLY A 64 -13.90 2.71 13.83
CA GLY A 64 -13.48 3.37 12.60
C GLY A 64 -14.64 3.78 11.71
N THR A 65 -14.48 4.90 11.00
CA THR A 65 -15.47 5.40 10.04
C THR A 65 -14.77 6.18 8.93
N ILE A 66 -15.17 5.93 7.67
CA ILE A 66 -14.83 6.80 6.55
C ILE A 66 -15.74 8.02 6.64
N VAL A 67 -15.19 9.18 6.99
CA VAL A 67 -15.97 10.37 7.31
C VAL A 67 -16.24 11.27 6.10
N SER A 68 -15.37 11.21 5.08
CA SER A 68 -15.52 11.98 3.84
C SER A 68 -14.70 11.40 2.69
N GLY A 69 -14.97 11.91 1.48
CA GLY A 69 -14.23 11.60 0.27
C GLY A 69 -14.95 10.66 -0.68
N GLN A 70 -14.25 10.28 -1.73
CA GLN A 70 -14.70 9.32 -2.74
C GLN A 70 -13.60 8.34 -3.07
N ILE A 71 -13.97 7.10 -3.36
CA ILE A 71 -13.10 6.02 -3.82
C ILE A 71 -13.65 5.52 -5.16
N LEU A 72 -13.16 6.08 -6.25
CA LEU A 72 -13.62 5.74 -7.58
C LEU A 72 -12.77 4.59 -8.15
N PHE A 73 -13.38 3.43 -8.36
CA PHE A 73 -12.76 2.29 -9.02
C PHE A 73 -13.47 2.03 -10.35
N ASP A 74 -12.70 2.08 -11.43
CA ASP A 74 -13.22 2.00 -12.81
C ASP A 74 -14.38 3.01 -13.07
N GLY A 75 -14.31 4.18 -12.38
CA GLY A 75 -15.28 5.27 -12.42
C GLY A 75 -16.52 5.09 -11.55
N ARG A 76 -16.62 4.01 -10.77
CA ARG A 76 -17.72 3.77 -9.81
C ARG A 76 -17.23 4.09 -8.39
N ASN A 77 -18.00 4.87 -7.63
CA ASN A 77 -17.65 5.15 -6.24
C ASN A 77 -17.97 3.93 -5.36
N LEU A 78 -16.92 3.32 -4.80
CA LEU A 78 -17.04 2.13 -3.94
C LEU A 78 -17.80 2.41 -2.63
N LEU A 79 -17.81 3.68 -2.17
CA LEU A 79 -18.53 4.06 -0.94
C LEU A 79 -20.04 4.02 -1.10
N ASP A 80 -20.55 4.15 -2.34
CA ASP A 80 -21.98 4.15 -2.65
C ASP A 80 -22.55 2.74 -2.91
N LEU A 81 -21.68 1.71 -2.98
CA LEU A 81 -22.09 0.34 -3.25
C LEU A 81 -22.76 -0.30 -2.03
N GLU A 82 -23.81 -1.09 -2.28
CA GLU A 82 -24.34 -2.00 -1.29
C GLU A 82 -23.30 -3.08 -0.92
N GLU A 83 -23.41 -3.66 0.28
CA GLU A 83 -22.43 -4.67 0.75
C GLU A 83 -22.33 -5.88 -0.21
N ARG A 84 -23.47 -6.36 -0.75
CA ARG A 84 -23.50 -7.44 -1.74
C ARG A 84 -22.74 -7.14 -3.04
N GLU A 85 -22.67 -5.85 -3.42
CA GLU A 85 -21.88 -5.43 -4.58
C GLU A 85 -20.39 -5.33 -4.22
N MET A 86 -20.11 -4.85 -3.00
CA MET A 86 -18.75 -4.76 -2.48
C MET A 86 -18.11 -6.15 -2.28
N GLU A 87 -18.88 -7.16 -1.86
CA GLU A 87 -18.47 -8.57 -1.80
C GLU A 87 -18.00 -9.10 -3.18
N LYS A 88 -18.59 -8.64 -4.29
CA LYS A 88 -18.17 -9.01 -5.64
C LYS A 88 -16.88 -8.31 -6.08
N VAL A 89 -16.56 -7.17 -5.48
CA VAL A 89 -15.33 -6.42 -5.76
C VAL A 89 -14.15 -6.99 -4.98
N ARG A 90 -14.37 -7.29 -3.68
CA ARG A 90 -13.32 -7.84 -2.80
C ARG A 90 -12.91 -9.23 -3.26
N GLY A 91 -11.59 -9.43 -3.42
CA GLY A 91 -11.00 -10.70 -3.86
C GLY A 91 -11.16 -11.01 -5.35
N ASN A 92 -12.02 -10.30 -6.08
CA ASN A 92 -12.23 -10.47 -7.52
C ASN A 92 -11.63 -9.32 -8.32
N ASP A 93 -12.17 -8.10 -8.20
CA ASP A 93 -11.66 -6.94 -8.93
C ASP A 93 -10.50 -6.25 -8.19
N ILE A 94 -10.59 -6.19 -6.86
CA ILE A 94 -9.55 -5.66 -5.97
C ILE A 94 -9.21 -6.72 -4.93
N SER A 95 -7.94 -7.10 -4.87
CA SER A 95 -7.43 -8.07 -3.90
C SER A 95 -6.42 -7.40 -2.96
N MET A 96 -6.22 -7.99 -1.77
CA MET A 96 -5.28 -7.46 -0.78
C MET A 96 -4.40 -8.56 -0.20
N ILE A 97 -3.11 -8.28 -0.10
CA ILE A 97 -2.16 -9.01 0.73
C ILE A 97 -1.99 -8.21 2.02
N PHE A 98 -2.30 -8.84 3.15
CA PHE A 98 -2.20 -8.23 4.49
C PHE A 98 -0.79 -8.35 5.04
N GLN A 99 -0.44 -7.48 5.99
CA GLN A 99 0.90 -7.31 6.56
C GLN A 99 1.49 -8.58 7.20
N GLU A 100 0.66 -9.47 7.77
CA GLU A 100 1.15 -10.65 8.49
C GLU A 100 0.81 -11.97 7.78
N PRO A 101 1.80 -12.65 7.15
CA PRO A 101 1.57 -13.94 6.49
C PRO A 101 1.10 -15.05 7.43
N MET A 102 1.52 -14.98 8.69
CA MET A 102 1.24 -16.01 9.68
C MET A 102 -0.22 -16.04 10.13
N THR A 103 -0.89 -14.88 10.09
CA THR A 103 -2.30 -14.73 10.50
C THR A 103 -3.26 -14.77 9.32
N SER A 104 -2.76 -14.57 8.10
CA SER A 104 -3.57 -14.51 6.87
C SER A 104 -3.95 -15.89 6.32
N LEU A 105 -3.12 -16.92 6.54
CA LEU A 105 -3.43 -18.31 6.18
C LEU A 105 -4.05 -19.05 7.37
N ASN A 106 -5.23 -19.59 7.16
CA ASN A 106 -5.90 -20.39 8.19
C ASN A 106 -5.16 -21.74 8.36
N PRO A 107 -4.62 -22.07 9.56
CA PRO A 107 -3.78 -23.25 9.76
C PRO A 107 -4.52 -24.59 9.67
N VAL A 108 -5.87 -24.60 9.73
CA VAL A 108 -6.66 -25.83 9.69
C VAL A 108 -7.18 -26.20 8.29
N PHE A 109 -6.93 -25.37 7.28
CA PHE A 109 -7.26 -25.65 5.88
C PHE A 109 -5.99 -25.82 5.05
N THR A 110 -6.06 -26.65 4.01
CA THR A 110 -4.95 -26.78 3.06
C THR A 110 -4.75 -25.50 2.26
N ILE A 111 -3.58 -25.33 1.64
CA ILE A 111 -3.32 -24.21 0.74
C ILE A 111 -4.32 -24.21 -0.42
N GLY A 112 -4.60 -25.39 -0.97
CA GLY A 112 -5.56 -25.54 -2.06
C GLY A 112 -6.97 -25.14 -1.68
N ASP A 113 -7.46 -25.56 -0.49
CA ASP A 113 -8.80 -25.19 -0.04
C ASP A 113 -8.96 -23.67 0.00
N GLN A 114 -7.96 -22.96 0.55
CA GLN A 114 -8.01 -21.51 0.70
C GLN A 114 -7.93 -20.76 -0.64
N ILE A 115 -7.12 -21.24 -1.60
CA ILE A 115 -7.06 -20.63 -2.95
C ILE A 115 -8.35 -20.94 -3.73
N MET A 116 -8.83 -22.19 -3.66
CA MET A 116 -10.05 -22.61 -4.37
C MET A 116 -11.30 -21.90 -3.84
N GLU A 117 -11.36 -21.52 -2.56
CA GLU A 117 -12.51 -20.81 -1.98
C GLU A 117 -12.80 -19.54 -2.77
N ALA A 118 -11.80 -18.68 -2.98
CA ALA A 118 -11.97 -17.45 -3.75
C ALA A 118 -12.40 -17.73 -5.20
N VAL A 119 -11.80 -18.72 -5.85
CA VAL A 119 -12.13 -19.09 -7.23
C VAL A 119 -13.58 -19.60 -7.34
N LEU A 120 -14.02 -20.47 -6.43
CA LEU A 120 -15.38 -21.00 -6.40
C LEU A 120 -16.44 -19.93 -6.12
N LEU A 121 -16.10 -18.97 -5.22
CA LEU A 121 -17.00 -17.88 -4.85
C LEU A 121 -17.25 -16.94 -6.05
N HIS A 122 -16.19 -16.58 -6.78
CA HIS A 122 -16.25 -15.50 -7.76
C HIS A 122 -16.40 -15.97 -9.22
N GLN A 123 -15.93 -17.17 -9.58
CA GLN A 123 -15.81 -17.57 -10.99
C GLN A 123 -16.85 -18.60 -11.48
N LYS A 124 -17.78 -19.06 -10.61
CA LYS A 124 -18.84 -20.03 -10.97
C LYS A 124 -18.31 -21.28 -11.72
N VAL A 125 -17.19 -21.84 -11.29
CA VAL A 125 -16.58 -23.05 -11.83
C VAL A 125 -16.78 -24.25 -10.91
N ASP A 126 -16.59 -25.46 -11.41
CA ASP A 126 -16.60 -26.69 -10.59
C ASP A 126 -15.28 -26.83 -9.80
N LYS A 127 -15.29 -27.69 -8.76
CA LYS A 127 -14.12 -27.94 -7.89
C LYS A 127 -12.89 -28.43 -8.65
N GLY A 128 -13.06 -29.23 -9.71
CA GLY A 128 -11.94 -29.73 -10.52
C GLY A 128 -11.25 -28.61 -11.28
N THR A 129 -12.02 -27.72 -11.86
CA THR A 129 -11.53 -26.52 -12.52
C THR A 129 -10.87 -25.55 -11.53
N ALA A 130 -11.48 -25.34 -10.35
CA ALA A 130 -10.90 -24.51 -9.29
C ALA A 130 -9.54 -25.05 -8.83
N ARG A 131 -9.41 -26.38 -8.65
CA ARG A 131 -8.13 -27.02 -8.28
C ARG A 131 -7.05 -26.81 -9.34
N LYS A 132 -7.39 -26.97 -10.64
CA LYS A 132 -6.43 -26.70 -11.72
C LYS A 132 -5.93 -25.26 -11.69
N LYS A 133 -6.84 -24.28 -11.54
CA LYS A 133 -6.47 -22.87 -11.44
C LYS A 133 -5.60 -22.58 -10.20
N ALA A 134 -5.87 -23.23 -9.08
CA ALA A 134 -5.07 -23.09 -7.88
C ALA A 134 -3.65 -23.63 -8.08
N ILE A 135 -3.49 -24.79 -8.74
CA ILE A 135 -2.18 -25.37 -9.11
C ILE A 135 -1.43 -24.43 -10.07
N GLU A 136 -2.10 -23.95 -11.13
CA GLU A 136 -1.51 -22.99 -12.06
C GLU A 136 -1.03 -21.71 -11.37
N MET A 137 -1.77 -21.22 -10.38
CA MET A 137 -1.38 -20.03 -9.64
C MET A 137 -0.21 -20.31 -8.68
N LEU A 138 -0.17 -21.48 -8.02
CA LEU A 138 0.98 -21.91 -7.22
C LEU A 138 2.26 -22.05 -8.06
N ASP A 139 2.14 -22.56 -9.30
CA ASP A 139 3.25 -22.63 -10.24
C ASP A 139 3.73 -21.23 -10.65
N ARG A 140 2.82 -20.31 -10.98
CA ARG A 140 3.14 -18.90 -11.31
C ARG A 140 3.91 -18.18 -10.20
N VAL A 141 3.58 -18.44 -8.93
CA VAL A 141 4.32 -17.87 -7.80
C VAL A 141 5.58 -18.71 -7.44
N ARG A 142 5.94 -19.67 -8.28
CA ARG A 142 7.15 -20.52 -8.16
C ARG A 142 7.17 -21.33 -6.85
N ILE A 143 6.03 -21.89 -6.46
CA ILE A 143 5.96 -22.90 -5.40
C ILE A 143 6.46 -24.24 -5.97
N PRO A 144 7.43 -24.90 -5.33
CA PRO A 144 7.90 -26.22 -5.77
C PRO A 144 6.79 -27.27 -5.70
N SER A 145 6.71 -28.15 -6.71
CA SER A 145 5.76 -29.27 -6.77
C SER A 145 4.32 -28.86 -6.45
N PRO A 146 3.72 -27.93 -7.23
CA PRO A 146 2.43 -27.33 -6.91
C PRO A 146 1.30 -28.37 -6.80
N GLU A 147 1.35 -29.47 -7.55
CA GLU A 147 0.38 -30.56 -7.51
C GLU A 147 0.30 -31.29 -6.17
N THR A 148 1.40 -31.32 -5.41
CA THR A 148 1.47 -31.90 -4.06
C THR A 148 1.37 -30.84 -2.97
N THR A 149 1.97 -29.67 -3.18
CA THR A 149 1.95 -28.57 -2.20
C THR A 149 0.55 -28.01 -1.99
N ILE A 150 -0.34 -28.13 -2.99
CA ILE A 150 -1.74 -27.71 -2.88
C ILE A 150 -2.47 -28.41 -1.71
N ASP A 151 -2.11 -29.64 -1.39
CA ASP A 151 -2.71 -30.44 -0.31
C ASP A 151 -1.99 -30.27 1.04
N SER A 152 -0.94 -29.42 1.10
CA SER A 152 -0.20 -29.12 2.33
C SER A 152 -0.92 -28.06 3.17
N TYR A 153 -0.68 -28.12 4.48
CA TYR A 153 -1.13 -27.11 5.43
C TYR A 153 -0.09 -25.98 5.58
N PRO A 154 -0.49 -24.77 5.97
CA PRO A 154 0.42 -23.63 6.12
C PRO A 154 1.67 -23.91 7.00
N HIS A 155 1.50 -24.68 8.08
CA HIS A 155 2.62 -25.01 8.98
C HIS A 155 3.68 -25.93 8.37
N GLN A 156 3.37 -26.60 7.27
CA GLN A 156 4.31 -27.47 6.53
C GLN A 156 5.18 -26.69 5.54
N LEU A 157 4.88 -25.40 5.30
CA LEU A 157 5.59 -24.54 4.37
C LEU A 157 6.61 -23.66 5.09
N SER A 158 7.72 -23.33 4.41
CA SER A 158 8.65 -22.29 4.87
C SER A 158 8.00 -20.89 4.84
N GLY A 159 8.60 -19.90 5.52
CA GLY A 159 8.09 -18.52 5.54
C GLY A 159 7.91 -17.95 4.12
N GLY A 160 8.94 -18.09 3.27
CA GLY A 160 8.86 -17.63 1.88
C GLY A 160 7.83 -18.38 1.04
N MET A 161 7.61 -19.70 1.29
CA MET A 161 6.54 -20.44 0.59
C MET A 161 5.16 -20.00 1.06
N ARG A 162 4.97 -19.72 2.35
CA ARG A 162 3.70 -19.16 2.86
C ARG A 162 3.39 -17.80 2.23
N GLN A 163 4.40 -16.95 2.10
CA GLN A 163 4.26 -15.66 1.42
C GLN A 163 3.83 -15.82 -0.03
N ARG A 164 4.48 -16.72 -0.77
CA ARG A 164 4.12 -17.03 -2.16
C ARG A 164 2.70 -17.63 -2.27
N ALA A 165 2.31 -18.49 -1.33
CA ALA A 165 0.95 -19.05 -1.28
C ALA A 165 -0.11 -17.94 -1.04
N MET A 166 0.17 -16.96 -0.18
CA MET A 166 -0.72 -15.80 0.00
C MET A 166 -0.82 -14.94 -1.28
N ILE A 167 0.29 -14.72 -1.96
CA ILE A 167 0.28 -14.04 -3.25
C ILE A 167 -0.58 -14.83 -4.25
N ALA A 168 -0.42 -16.17 -4.32
CA ALA A 168 -1.24 -17.03 -5.17
C ALA A 168 -2.74 -16.90 -4.83
N MET A 169 -3.10 -16.90 -3.55
CA MET A 169 -4.47 -16.71 -3.10
C MET A 169 -5.02 -15.35 -3.53
N ALA A 170 -4.27 -14.27 -3.30
CA ALA A 170 -4.68 -12.92 -3.69
C ALA A 170 -4.85 -12.74 -5.20
N LEU A 171 -4.07 -13.48 -6.02
CA LEU A 171 -4.09 -13.39 -7.48
C LEU A 171 -5.02 -14.40 -8.16
N SER A 172 -5.62 -15.33 -7.41
CA SER A 172 -6.38 -16.49 -7.94
C SER A 172 -7.57 -16.09 -8.82
N CYS A 173 -8.18 -14.92 -8.56
CA CYS A 173 -9.27 -14.36 -9.35
C CYS A 173 -8.80 -13.39 -10.45
N GLN A 174 -7.50 -13.17 -10.61
CA GLN A 174 -6.90 -12.24 -11.58
C GLN A 174 -7.42 -10.80 -11.39
N PRO A 175 -7.17 -10.18 -10.22
CA PRO A 175 -7.68 -8.86 -9.90
C PRO A 175 -7.10 -7.78 -10.84
N LYS A 176 -7.88 -6.71 -11.06
CA LYS A 176 -7.40 -5.51 -11.78
C LYS A 176 -6.44 -4.68 -10.91
N LEU A 177 -6.65 -4.69 -9.58
CA LEU A 177 -5.84 -3.99 -8.60
C LEU A 177 -5.46 -4.92 -7.45
N LEU A 178 -4.17 -4.99 -7.15
CA LEU A 178 -3.64 -5.63 -5.94
C LEU A 178 -3.17 -4.57 -4.96
N ILE A 179 -3.67 -4.60 -3.73
CA ILE A 179 -3.16 -3.83 -2.61
C ILE A 179 -2.22 -4.76 -1.82
N ALA A 180 -0.93 -4.45 -1.79
CA ALA A 180 0.07 -5.23 -1.07
C ALA A 180 0.57 -4.43 0.13
N ASP A 181 0.07 -4.78 1.32
CA ASP A 181 0.42 -4.10 2.57
C ASP A 181 1.62 -4.79 3.24
N GLU A 182 2.79 -4.16 3.11
CA GLU A 182 4.07 -4.66 3.61
C GLU A 182 4.32 -6.15 3.25
N PRO A 183 4.24 -6.54 1.97
CA PRO A 183 4.17 -7.94 1.56
C PRO A 183 5.45 -8.73 1.85
N THR A 184 6.49 -8.10 2.35
CA THR A 184 7.80 -8.72 2.62
C THR A 184 8.25 -8.55 4.08
N THR A 185 7.41 -8.01 4.94
CA THR A 185 7.71 -7.90 6.38
C THR A 185 7.98 -9.29 6.98
N ALA A 186 8.98 -9.38 7.85
CA ALA A 186 9.47 -10.61 8.49
C ALA A 186 10.18 -11.62 7.55
N LEU A 187 10.55 -11.23 6.33
CA LEU A 187 11.42 -12.01 5.44
C LEU A 187 12.86 -11.47 5.51
N ASP A 188 13.83 -12.36 5.27
CA ASP A 188 15.20 -11.91 5.07
C ASP A 188 15.35 -11.12 3.75
N VAL A 189 16.37 -10.26 3.67
CA VAL A 189 16.59 -9.33 2.54
C VAL A 189 16.61 -10.05 1.19
N THR A 190 17.18 -11.25 1.14
CA THR A 190 17.31 -12.02 -0.11
C THR A 190 15.93 -12.51 -0.58
N ILE A 191 15.12 -13.06 0.32
CA ILE A 191 13.78 -13.53 0.01
C ILE A 191 12.87 -12.35 -0.30
N GLN A 192 13.00 -11.21 0.41
CA GLN A 192 12.30 -9.98 0.12
C GLN A 192 12.48 -9.54 -1.34
N ALA A 193 13.73 -9.43 -1.81
CA ALA A 193 14.03 -9.06 -3.19
C ALA A 193 13.41 -10.05 -4.20
N GLN A 194 13.48 -11.36 -3.92
CA GLN A 194 12.87 -12.39 -4.77
C GLN A 194 11.34 -12.25 -4.86
N VAL A 195 10.65 -11.98 -3.75
CA VAL A 195 9.19 -11.84 -3.71
C VAL A 195 8.77 -10.58 -4.47
N LEU A 196 9.49 -9.48 -4.30
CA LEU A 196 9.18 -8.23 -5.01
C LEU A 196 9.42 -8.33 -6.51
N HIS A 197 10.51 -8.97 -6.92
CA HIS A 197 10.78 -9.24 -8.33
C HIS A 197 9.70 -10.13 -8.94
N LEU A 198 9.32 -11.21 -8.25
CA LEU A 198 8.21 -12.07 -8.66
C LEU A 198 6.90 -11.30 -8.80
N LEU A 199 6.58 -10.43 -7.84
CA LEU A 199 5.37 -9.60 -7.89
C LEU A 199 5.37 -8.69 -9.11
N ARG A 200 6.51 -8.07 -9.45
CA ARG A 200 6.65 -7.21 -10.64
C ARG A 200 6.51 -7.99 -11.94
N GLU A 201 7.08 -9.20 -12.02
CA GLU A 201 6.92 -10.08 -13.20
C GLU A 201 5.45 -10.43 -13.40
N ILE A 202 4.78 -10.93 -12.34
CA ILE A 202 3.36 -11.30 -12.41
C ILE A 202 2.48 -10.09 -12.73
N GLN A 203 2.79 -8.93 -12.16
CA GLN A 203 2.09 -7.67 -12.43
C GLN A 203 2.14 -7.32 -13.93
N ARG A 204 3.32 -7.44 -14.56
CA ARG A 204 3.49 -7.19 -16.00
C ARG A 204 2.75 -8.22 -16.86
N ASP A 205 2.87 -9.50 -16.52
CA ASP A 205 2.22 -10.58 -17.26
C ASP A 205 0.70 -10.49 -17.22
N MET A 206 0.14 -10.08 -16.09
CA MET A 206 -1.31 -9.94 -15.91
C MET A 206 -1.84 -8.56 -16.31
N GLY A 207 -0.98 -7.57 -16.50
CA GLY A 207 -1.38 -6.18 -16.77
C GLY A 207 -2.15 -5.52 -15.64
N MET A 208 -2.07 -6.05 -14.41
CA MET A 208 -2.78 -5.51 -13.25
C MET A 208 -2.07 -4.28 -12.68
N ALA A 209 -2.82 -3.43 -11.98
CA ALA A 209 -2.24 -2.36 -11.17
C ALA A 209 -1.87 -2.89 -9.77
N VAL A 210 -0.87 -2.26 -9.14
CA VAL A 210 -0.46 -2.59 -7.76
C VAL A 210 -0.36 -1.32 -6.92
N MET A 211 -0.98 -1.33 -5.75
CA MET A 211 -0.71 -0.38 -4.67
C MET A 211 0.20 -1.06 -3.65
N LEU A 212 1.48 -0.71 -3.67
CA LEU A 212 2.47 -1.25 -2.74
C LEU A 212 2.59 -0.35 -1.52
N ILE A 213 2.22 -0.84 -0.36
CA ILE A 213 2.43 -0.16 0.91
C ILE A 213 3.72 -0.69 1.53
N THR A 214 4.65 0.21 1.86
CA THR A 214 5.91 -0.15 2.51
C THR A 214 6.49 1.05 3.27
N HIS A 215 7.38 0.76 4.21
CA HIS A 215 8.22 1.78 4.85
C HIS A 215 9.65 1.81 4.28
N ASP A 216 9.98 0.89 3.36
CA ASP A 216 11.31 0.76 2.78
C ASP A 216 11.39 1.45 1.41
N LEU A 217 12.03 2.63 1.38
CA LEU A 217 12.24 3.38 0.15
C LEU A 217 13.23 2.71 -0.81
N GLY A 218 14.14 1.86 -0.33
CA GLY A 218 15.03 1.06 -1.17
C GLY A 218 14.23 0.14 -2.09
N VAL A 219 13.24 -0.55 -1.53
CA VAL A 219 12.29 -1.39 -2.28
C VAL A 219 11.54 -0.60 -3.35
N VAL A 220 11.10 0.61 -2.99
CA VAL A 220 10.30 1.46 -3.89
C VAL A 220 11.08 1.83 -5.15
N THR A 221 12.39 2.08 -5.03
CA THR A 221 13.24 2.44 -6.19
C THR A 221 13.31 1.34 -7.24
N GLU A 222 13.19 0.08 -6.81
CA GLU A 222 13.36 -1.07 -7.71
C GLU A 222 12.09 -1.38 -8.52
N ILE A 223 10.90 -1.14 -7.91
CA ILE A 223 9.66 -1.66 -8.51
C ILE A 223 8.57 -0.63 -8.75
N ALA A 224 8.61 0.56 -8.13
CA ALA A 224 7.55 1.54 -8.29
C ALA A 224 7.69 2.37 -9.57
N ASP A 225 6.56 2.71 -10.18
CA ASP A 225 6.48 3.70 -11.25
C ASP A 225 6.26 5.10 -10.69
N ARG A 226 5.39 5.20 -9.67
CA ARG A 226 5.08 6.44 -8.93
C ARG A 226 5.08 6.17 -7.43
N VAL A 227 5.26 7.23 -6.66
CA VAL A 227 5.30 7.17 -5.19
C VAL A 227 4.45 8.26 -4.58
N ALA A 228 3.71 7.90 -3.54
CA ALA A 228 2.98 8.79 -2.66
C ALA A 228 3.61 8.69 -1.26
N VAL A 229 4.17 9.78 -0.76
CA VAL A 229 4.81 9.84 0.55
C VAL A 229 3.80 10.35 1.56
N MET A 230 3.52 9.56 2.59
CA MET A 230 2.49 9.82 3.59
C MET A 230 3.07 10.12 4.96
N TYR A 231 2.56 11.16 5.62
CA TYR A 231 2.93 11.53 6.98
C TYR A 231 1.69 11.97 7.77
N ALA A 232 1.51 11.43 8.98
CA ALA A 232 0.42 11.80 9.88
C ALA A 232 -0.96 11.92 9.19
N GLY A 233 -1.31 10.89 8.42
CA GLY A 233 -2.59 10.78 7.72
C GLY A 233 -2.70 11.52 6.38
N ARG A 234 -1.67 12.23 5.92
CA ARG A 234 -1.72 13.09 4.73
C ARG A 234 -0.65 12.74 3.69
N ILE A 235 -0.97 12.94 2.41
CA ILE A 235 0.05 12.87 1.35
C ILE A 235 0.88 14.16 1.38
N MET A 236 2.17 14.00 1.61
CA MET A 236 3.15 15.08 1.68
C MET A 236 3.81 15.36 0.33
N GLU A 237 4.07 14.31 -0.44
CA GLU A 237 4.64 14.42 -1.77
C GLU A 237 4.15 13.26 -2.65
N TYR A 238 3.92 13.51 -3.94
CA TYR A 238 3.41 12.55 -4.90
C TYR A 238 4.00 12.81 -6.27
N SER A 239 4.70 11.83 -6.84
CA SER A 239 5.39 12.01 -8.13
C SER A 239 5.82 10.68 -8.76
N PRO A 240 6.26 10.69 -10.04
CA PRO A 240 7.04 9.61 -10.60
C PRO A 240 8.30 9.35 -9.77
N ILE A 241 8.68 8.07 -9.62
CA ILE A 241 9.79 7.68 -8.75
C ILE A 241 11.11 8.38 -9.14
N GLN A 242 11.43 8.44 -10.42
CA GLN A 242 12.65 9.09 -10.92
C GLN A 242 12.68 10.58 -10.57
N THR A 243 11.54 11.25 -10.71
CA THR A 243 11.40 12.68 -10.37
C THR A 243 11.60 12.90 -8.88
N LEU A 244 11.06 12.02 -8.03
CA LEU A 244 11.23 12.15 -6.58
C LEU A 244 12.71 12.15 -6.18
N PHE A 245 13.50 11.22 -6.70
CA PHE A 245 14.93 11.12 -6.37
C PHE A 245 15.77 12.27 -6.92
N GLN A 246 15.40 12.82 -8.06
CA GLN A 246 16.15 13.93 -8.71
C GLN A 246 15.75 15.30 -8.16
N GLN A 247 14.50 15.49 -7.76
CA GLN A 247 13.90 16.78 -7.46
C GLN A 247 12.92 16.69 -6.28
N VAL A 248 13.40 16.31 -5.11
CA VAL A 248 12.60 16.33 -3.89
C VAL A 248 12.02 17.73 -3.64
N ARG A 249 10.73 17.80 -3.29
CA ARG A 249 10.02 19.07 -3.07
C ARG A 249 9.32 19.13 -1.71
N ASN A 250 9.61 18.15 -0.83
CA ASN A 250 9.09 18.14 0.53
C ASN A 250 10.20 17.80 1.53
N PRO A 251 10.39 18.61 2.61
CA PRO A 251 11.43 18.37 3.61
C PRO A 251 11.31 17.03 4.33
N TYR A 252 10.11 16.49 4.50
CA TYR A 252 9.91 15.14 5.06
C TYR A 252 10.45 14.06 4.12
N THR A 253 10.09 14.13 2.84
CA THR A 253 10.61 13.21 1.81
C THR A 253 12.13 13.27 1.74
N LYS A 254 12.71 14.48 1.77
CA LYS A 254 14.15 14.67 1.83
C LYS A 254 14.78 13.95 3.03
N GLY A 255 14.20 14.12 4.21
CA GLY A 255 14.68 13.45 5.43
C GLY A 255 14.59 11.91 5.33
N LEU A 256 13.54 11.37 4.72
CA LEU A 256 13.42 9.93 4.47
C LEU A 256 14.50 9.42 3.51
N LEU A 257 14.76 10.13 2.41
CA LEU A 257 15.79 9.76 1.43
C LEU A 257 17.21 9.85 2.03
N ASP A 258 17.47 10.87 2.83
CA ASP A 258 18.77 11.05 3.52
C ASP A 258 19.02 9.98 4.60
N SER A 259 17.98 9.26 5.02
CA SER A 259 18.08 8.15 5.98
C SER A 259 18.43 6.81 5.31
N ILE A 260 18.39 6.73 3.97
CA ILE A 260 18.77 5.52 3.22
C ILE A 260 20.31 5.40 3.24
N PRO A 261 20.88 4.23 3.65
CA PRO A 261 22.33 4.03 3.60
C PRO A 261 22.85 4.12 2.17
N SER A 262 23.83 5.00 1.91
CA SER A 262 24.56 5.00 0.64
C SER A 262 25.53 3.83 0.61
N LEU A 263 25.59 3.11 -0.53
CA LEU A 263 26.57 2.03 -0.74
C LEU A 263 28.00 2.56 -0.94
N GLU A 264 28.13 3.82 -1.36
CA GLU A 264 29.43 4.43 -1.69
C GLU A 264 30.13 5.06 -0.47
N GLU A 265 29.38 5.52 0.52
CA GLU A 265 29.91 6.09 1.73
C GLU A 265 29.49 5.25 2.94
N LYS A 266 30.45 4.89 3.81
CA LYS A 266 30.15 4.32 5.14
C LYS A 266 29.98 5.50 6.13
N PRO A 267 28.79 6.11 6.23
CA PRO A 267 28.61 7.20 7.19
C PRO A 267 28.80 6.65 8.61
N ARG A 268 29.53 7.34 9.43
CA ARG A 268 29.70 6.98 10.85
C ARG A 268 28.36 7.02 11.61
N ARG A 269 27.37 7.74 11.11
CA ARG A 269 25.99 7.78 11.61
C ARG A 269 25.05 7.97 10.43
N LEU A 270 23.93 7.24 10.44
CA LEU A 270 22.82 7.48 9.51
C LEU A 270 22.15 8.83 9.85
N ASN A 271 21.75 9.57 8.84
CA ASN A 271 20.90 10.73 9.03
C ASN A 271 19.52 10.26 9.45
N VAL A 272 19.01 10.78 10.55
CA VAL A 272 17.66 10.48 11.03
C VAL A 272 16.86 11.78 11.09
N ILE A 273 15.57 11.70 10.75
CA ILE A 273 14.66 12.83 10.94
C ILE A 273 14.53 13.06 12.45
N PRO A 274 14.89 14.26 12.98
CA PRO A 274 14.83 14.51 14.41
C PRO A 274 13.40 14.51 14.95
N GLY A 275 13.25 14.21 16.25
CA GLY A 275 11.96 14.18 16.92
C GLY A 275 11.14 12.91 16.65
N GLN A 276 9.89 12.89 17.08
CA GLN A 276 8.96 11.78 16.95
C GLN A 276 7.78 12.16 16.07
N VAL A 277 7.15 11.15 15.44
CA VAL A 277 5.86 11.34 14.74
C VAL A 277 4.83 11.83 15.76
N PRO A 278 4.06 12.89 15.47
CA PRO A 278 3.07 13.41 16.40
C PRO A 278 2.01 12.35 16.71
N ASN A 279 1.47 12.41 17.91
CA ASN A 279 0.35 11.56 18.30
C ASN A 279 -0.85 11.88 17.38
N PRO A 280 -1.45 10.90 16.71
CA PRO A 280 -2.59 11.13 15.80
C PRO A 280 -3.86 11.65 16.50
N ARG A 281 -3.90 11.65 17.85
CA ARG A 281 -4.94 12.29 18.66
C ARG A 281 -4.70 13.79 18.88
N ASP A 282 -3.43 14.21 18.85
CA ASP A 282 -3.01 15.57 19.13
C ASP A 282 -2.04 16.03 18.03
N LEU A 283 -2.57 16.22 16.85
CA LEU A 283 -1.80 16.71 15.71
C LEU A 283 -1.50 18.19 15.89
N PRO A 284 -0.28 18.64 15.57
CA PRO A 284 0.07 20.07 15.64
C PRO A 284 -0.80 20.88 14.67
N GLU A 285 -1.14 22.10 15.05
CA GLU A 285 -1.80 23.04 14.14
C GLU A 285 -0.92 23.35 12.94
N GLY A 286 -1.54 23.66 11.80
CA GLY A 286 -0.83 23.92 10.54
C GLY A 286 -0.24 22.67 9.93
N CYS A 287 0.96 22.80 9.35
CA CYS A 287 1.66 21.68 8.74
C CYS A 287 2.04 20.62 9.79
N THR A 288 1.53 19.41 9.68
CA THR A 288 1.77 18.34 10.66
C THR A 288 3.25 17.98 10.84
N PHE A 289 4.09 18.27 9.84
CA PHE A 289 5.54 18.04 9.90
C PHE A 289 6.34 19.21 10.47
N HIS A 290 5.74 20.41 10.69
CA HIS A 290 6.49 21.60 11.09
C HIS A 290 7.38 21.43 12.33
N PRO A 291 7.03 20.62 13.37
CA PRO A 291 7.87 20.48 14.56
C PRO A 291 9.21 19.78 14.30
N ARG A 292 9.29 19.00 13.20
CA ARG A 292 10.47 18.23 12.79
C ARG A 292 11.16 18.82 11.57
N CYS A 293 10.59 19.87 10.98
CA CYS A 293 10.99 20.41 9.69
C CYS A 293 12.12 21.44 9.84
N TYR A 294 13.24 21.19 9.17
CA TYR A 294 14.39 22.12 9.15
C TYR A 294 14.13 23.42 8.35
N LEU A 295 13.08 23.44 7.51
CA LEU A 295 12.63 24.62 6.77
C LEU A 295 11.41 25.30 7.41
N SER A 296 11.05 24.94 8.66
CA SER A 296 9.84 25.48 9.31
C SER A 296 9.89 27.00 9.49
N ILE A 297 8.78 27.67 9.15
CA ILE A 297 8.55 29.11 9.36
C ILE A 297 7.22 29.31 10.10
N GLU A 298 6.94 30.54 10.55
CA GLU A 298 5.73 30.83 11.33
C GLU A 298 4.41 30.54 10.59
N GLU A 299 4.38 30.67 9.24
CA GLU A 299 3.22 30.29 8.44
C GLU A 299 2.93 28.80 8.51
N CYS A 300 3.97 27.95 8.61
CA CYS A 300 3.80 26.50 8.73
C CYS A 300 3.06 26.07 10.01
N LYS A 301 3.10 26.91 11.06
CA LYS A 301 2.42 26.65 12.34
C LYS A 301 0.95 27.07 12.34
N LYS A 302 0.53 27.92 11.41
CA LYS A 302 -0.79 28.55 11.41
C LYS A 302 -1.78 27.89 10.47
N LYS A 303 -1.32 27.36 9.35
CA LYS A 303 -2.20 26.83 8.31
C LYS A 303 -1.60 25.60 7.66
N GLU A 304 -2.43 24.56 7.51
CA GLU A 304 -2.09 23.36 6.73
C GLU A 304 -1.83 23.75 5.27
N PRO A 305 -0.67 23.38 4.69
CA PRO A 305 -0.42 23.60 3.27
C PRO A 305 -1.36 22.77 2.39
N PRO A 306 -1.91 23.32 1.31
CA PRO A 306 -2.56 22.49 0.32
C PRO A 306 -1.53 21.64 -0.44
N LEU A 307 -2.00 20.66 -1.19
CA LEU A 307 -1.16 19.89 -2.09
C LEU A 307 -0.93 20.74 -3.36
N PHE A 308 0.25 21.39 -3.45
CA PHE A 308 0.64 22.21 -4.59
C PHE A 308 1.05 21.34 -5.76
N GLN A 309 0.63 21.67 -6.97
CA GLN A 309 1.18 21.11 -8.19
C GLN A 309 2.51 21.78 -8.50
N VAL A 310 3.59 21.03 -8.41
CA VAL A 310 4.98 21.49 -8.71
C VAL A 310 5.25 21.48 -10.21
N ASN A 311 4.83 20.40 -10.87
CA ASN A 311 4.82 20.24 -12.32
C ASN A 311 3.68 19.28 -12.72
N GLU A 312 3.62 18.84 -13.99
CA GLU A 312 2.51 18.05 -14.54
C GLU A 312 2.15 16.81 -13.71
N ASN A 313 3.14 16.11 -13.15
CA ASN A 313 2.95 14.86 -12.40
C ASN A 313 3.61 14.86 -11.01
N HIS A 314 3.96 16.02 -10.48
CA HIS A 314 4.64 16.16 -9.21
C HIS A 314 3.89 17.14 -8.31
N PHE A 315 3.52 16.69 -7.12
CA PHE A 315 2.75 17.42 -6.14
C PHE A 315 3.47 17.42 -4.79
N SER A 316 3.44 18.55 -4.07
CA SER A 316 4.04 18.68 -2.74
C SER A 316 3.14 19.46 -1.80
N ARG A 317 2.94 18.96 -0.57
CA ARG A 317 2.24 19.64 0.52
C ARG A 317 3.25 20.44 1.36
N CYS A 318 3.90 21.43 0.72
CA CYS A 318 4.86 22.30 1.38
C CYS A 318 4.82 23.71 0.79
N ILE A 319 4.64 24.75 1.61
CA ILE A 319 4.65 26.14 1.12
C ILE A 319 6.05 26.57 0.66
N ARG A 320 7.10 25.89 1.12
CA ARG A 320 8.51 26.14 0.76
C ARG A 320 9.08 25.10 -0.20
N TRP A 321 8.23 24.46 -1.00
CA TRP A 321 8.67 23.42 -1.93
C TRP A 321 9.76 23.86 -2.93
N LYS A 322 9.85 25.19 -3.23
CA LYS A 322 10.87 25.75 -4.13
C LYS A 322 12.27 25.78 -3.48
N GLU A 323 12.35 25.74 -2.17
CA GLU A 323 13.57 25.84 -1.40
C GLU A 323 14.05 24.46 -0.90
N CYS A 324 13.24 23.42 -1.08
CA CYS A 324 13.58 22.06 -0.79
C CYS A 324 14.35 21.50 -2.01
N CYS A 325 15.68 21.46 -1.89
CA CYS A 325 16.61 20.94 -2.92
C CYS A 325 17.55 19.93 -2.30
#